data_3a671621969e2cb397752a56bf9fcb46
#
_entry.id   3a671621969e2cb397752a56bf9fcb46
#
_cell.length_a   1.000
_cell.length_b   1.000
_cell.length_c   1.000
_cell.angle_alpha   90.00
_cell.angle_beta   90.00
_cell.angle_gamma   90.00
#
_symmetry.space_group_name_H-M   'P 1'
#
loop_
_entity.id
_entity.type
_entity.pdbx_description
1 polymer ?
#
loop_
_entity_poly.entity_id
_entity_poly.type
_entity_poly.pdbx_seq_one_letter_code
_entity_poly.pdbx_strand_id
1 'polypeptide(L)'
;KYNRKYNYGRLSGRNLDDIVANTRELDGQSDKRHSYDFALWKKASPEHIMRWPSPWSEGFPGWHMECSAMSTRYLGERFDIHGGGMDLMFPHHECEIAQSTAALGHDSARYWVHNNMITINGQKMGKSLGNFITLEELFTGSHKLLAQAYSPMTIRFFVLQAQYRSTLDFSNEALQAAEKGLDRLMKGVEALGRIKPADVSTVDPAELEGRCRAAMDDDLNSPMVISAL
;
A
#
# COMPACT_ATOMS: atom_id res chain seq x y z
N LYS A 1 -11.47 -0.80 27.32
CA LYS A 1 -10.99 -2.14 27.78
C LYS A 1 -9.86 -2.68 26.90
N TYR A 2 -9.96 -2.54 25.57
CA TYR A 2 -8.95 -3.02 24.62
C TYR A 2 -7.56 -2.44 24.91
N ASN A 3 -7.45 -1.13 25.01
CA ASN A 3 -6.16 -0.47 25.18
C ASN A 3 -5.39 -0.91 26.43
N ARG A 4 -6.08 -1.17 27.53
CA ARG A 4 -5.43 -1.65 28.79
C ARG A 4 -4.80 -3.03 28.64
N LYS A 5 -5.26 -3.84 27.69
CA LYS A 5 -4.81 -5.24 27.51
C LYS A 5 -3.86 -5.40 26.32
N TYR A 6 -4.06 -4.65 25.23
CA TYR A 6 -3.45 -4.95 23.92
C TYR A 6 -2.61 -3.81 23.34
N ASN A 7 -2.52 -2.67 24.01
CA ASN A 7 -1.72 -1.52 23.57
C ASN A 7 -2.11 -1.00 22.17
N TYR A 8 -3.23 -0.27 22.10
CA TYR A 8 -3.67 0.41 20.87
C TYR A 8 -2.63 1.43 20.40
N GLY A 9 -2.26 1.42 19.12
CA GLY A 9 -1.19 2.24 18.54
C GLY A 9 0.13 1.49 18.32
N ARG A 10 0.20 0.19 18.64
CA ARG A 10 1.44 -0.59 18.54
C ARG A 10 1.96 -0.76 17.11
N LEU A 11 1.08 -0.84 16.10
CA LEU A 11 1.47 -0.96 14.69
C LEU A 11 2.10 0.34 14.19
N SER A 12 1.47 1.46 14.52
CA SER A 12 1.90 2.79 14.09
C SER A 12 2.99 3.41 14.94
N GLY A 13 3.32 2.81 16.09
CA GLY A 13 4.24 3.37 17.09
C GLY A 13 3.68 4.59 17.82
N ARG A 14 2.37 4.88 17.68
CA ARG A 14 1.73 6.03 18.33
C ARG A 14 1.28 5.70 19.73
N ASN A 15 1.52 6.60 20.66
CA ASN A 15 0.90 6.57 21.97
C ASN A 15 -0.47 7.27 21.96
N LEU A 16 -1.27 7.06 22.99
CA LEU A 16 -2.61 7.65 23.07
C LEU A 16 -2.60 9.18 23.18
N ASP A 17 -1.59 9.75 23.82
CA ASP A 17 -1.49 11.20 24.01
C ASP A 17 -1.23 11.90 22.67
N ASP A 18 -0.43 11.29 21.79
CA ASP A 18 -0.20 11.77 20.41
C ASP A 18 -1.49 11.72 19.56
N ILE A 19 -2.34 10.72 19.82
CA ILE A 19 -3.61 10.55 19.12
C ILE A 19 -4.60 11.65 19.51
N VAL A 20 -4.63 12.01 20.78
CA VAL A 20 -5.51 13.07 21.31
C VAL A 20 -5.17 14.44 20.71
N ALA A 21 -3.87 14.72 20.53
CA ALA A 21 -3.40 16.02 20.03
C ALA A 21 -3.75 16.30 18.56
N ASN A 22 -4.03 15.27 17.75
CA ASN A 22 -4.20 15.35 16.29
C ASN A 22 -5.60 15.01 15.79
N THR A 23 -6.63 15.01 16.62
CA THR A 23 -8.00 14.68 16.20
C THR A 23 -8.63 15.83 15.41
N ARG A 24 -9.00 15.53 14.14
CA ARG A 24 -9.92 16.36 13.36
C ARG A 24 -11.29 16.38 14.04
N GLU A 25 -11.97 17.51 13.98
CA GLU A 25 -13.41 17.52 14.25
C GLU A 25 -14.13 16.68 13.21
N LEU A 26 -14.69 15.57 13.67
CA LEU A 26 -15.47 14.64 12.84
C LEU A 26 -16.90 14.58 13.38
N ASP A 27 -17.88 14.36 12.50
CA ASP A 27 -19.26 14.12 12.89
C ASP A 27 -19.34 12.98 13.91
N GLY A 28 -20.10 13.20 15.01
CA GLY A 28 -20.24 12.24 16.10
C GLY A 28 -19.08 12.23 17.10
N GLN A 29 -18.20 13.23 17.10
CA GLN A 29 -17.11 13.36 18.07
C GLN A 29 -17.64 13.48 19.51
N SER A 30 -18.79 14.12 19.71
CA SER A 30 -19.47 14.26 21.00
C SER A 30 -19.98 12.94 21.58
N ASP A 31 -20.17 11.92 20.76
CA ASP A 31 -20.69 10.61 21.19
C ASP A 31 -19.57 9.69 21.73
N LYS A 32 -18.30 10.07 21.53
CA LYS A 32 -17.15 9.31 21.98
C LYS A 32 -16.91 9.51 23.48
N ARG A 33 -16.54 8.44 24.18
CA ARG A 33 -16.08 8.51 25.57
C ARG A 33 -14.62 8.97 25.66
N HIS A 34 -13.84 8.60 24.64
CA HIS A 34 -12.43 8.96 24.50
C HIS A 34 -12.16 9.38 23.06
N SER A 35 -11.25 10.31 22.86
CA SER A 35 -10.89 10.84 21.53
C SER A 35 -10.41 9.77 20.54
N TYR A 36 -9.83 8.67 21.03
CA TYR A 36 -9.35 7.53 20.25
C TYR A 36 -10.42 6.45 20.00
N ASP A 37 -11.65 6.62 20.51
CA ASP A 37 -12.75 5.73 20.14
C ASP A 37 -13.09 5.92 18.67
N PHE A 38 -13.42 4.83 18.00
CA PHE A 38 -13.81 4.84 16.58
C PHE A 38 -15.16 4.15 16.37
N ALA A 39 -15.86 4.56 15.30
CA ALA A 39 -17.20 4.08 15.03
C ALA A 39 -17.19 2.65 14.48
N LEU A 40 -17.96 1.77 15.10
CA LEU A 40 -18.27 0.43 14.56
C LEU A 40 -19.50 0.48 13.67
N TRP A 41 -20.52 1.29 14.07
CA TRP A 41 -21.75 1.51 13.35
C TRP A 41 -22.05 3.00 13.33
N LYS A 42 -22.48 3.52 12.17
CA LYS A 42 -22.84 4.92 11.98
C LYS A 42 -24.32 5.01 11.63
N LYS A 43 -25.01 5.97 12.25
CA LYS A 43 -26.39 6.30 11.87
C LYS A 43 -26.38 6.91 10.47
N ALA A 44 -27.24 6.41 9.58
CA ALA A 44 -27.40 6.94 8.23
C ALA A 44 -28.18 8.26 8.26
N SER A 45 -27.73 9.26 7.48
CA SER A 45 -28.55 10.42 7.15
C SER A 45 -29.65 10.03 6.16
N PRO A 46 -30.71 10.84 6.00
CA PRO A 46 -31.76 10.55 5.04
C PRO A 46 -31.26 10.34 3.60
N GLU A 47 -30.16 11.00 3.23
CA GLU A 47 -29.54 10.96 1.89
C GLU A 47 -28.58 9.80 1.70
N HIS A 48 -28.22 9.10 2.78
CA HIS A 48 -27.23 8.00 2.70
C HIS A 48 -27.84 6.80 1.98
N ILE A 49 -27.24 6.40 0.86
CA ILE A 49 -27.76 5.36 -0.04
C ILE A 49 -27.66 3.98 0.63
N MET A 50 -26.50 3.64 1.20
CA MET A 50 -26.27 2.34 1.85
C MET A 50 -26.68 2.42 3.32
N ARG A 51 -27.74 1.72 3.69
CA ARG A 51 -28.23 1.64 5.06
C ARG A 51 -28.91 0.29 5.34
N TRP A 52 -28.78 -0.15 6.56
CA TRP A 52 -29.39 -1.39 7.05
C TRP A 52 -29.99 -1.16 8.43
N PRO A 53 -31.06 -1.90 8.80
CA PRO A 53 -31.59 -1.89 10.15
C PRO A 53 -30.59 -2.55 11.12
N SER A 54 -30.45 -1.97 12.30
CA SER A 54 -29.65 -2.54 13.38
C SER A 54 -30.27 -2.23 14.74
N PRO A 55 -29.86 -2.92 15.83
CA PRO A 55 -30.31 -2.59 17.18
C PRO A 55 -29.98 -1.17 17.64
N TRP A 56 -29.01 -0.52 17.02
CA TRP A 56 -28.54 0.82 17.41
C TRP A 56 -29.20 1.93 16.59
N SER A 57 -29.40 1.69 15.30
CA SER A 57 -30.09 2.61 14.40
C SER A 57 -30.18 2.00 13.00
N GLU A 58 -31.01 2.58 12.13
CA GLU A 58 -30.83 2.44 10.70
C GLU A 58 -29.51 3.14 10.32
N GLY A 59 -28.57 2.40 9.71
CA GLY A 59 -27.21 2.90 9.51
C GLY A 59 -26.33 1.97 8.69
N PHE A 60 -25.03 2.18 8.81
CA PHE A 60 -24.00 1.45 8.06
C PHE A 60 -22.77 1.19 8.91
N PRO A 61 -21.96 0.18 8.58
CA PRO A 61 -20.74 -0.13 9.31
C PRO A 61 -19.70 1.00 9.18
N GLY A 62 -18.87 1.16 10.20
CA GLY A 62 -17.66 1.96 10.07
C GLY A 62 -16.67 1.29 9.08
N TRP A 63 -15.93 2.07 8.33
CA TRP A 63 -15.01 1.59 7.28
C TRP A 63 -14.08 0.46 7.75
N HIS A 64 -13.53 0.55 8.95
CA HIS A 64 -12.65 -0.50 9.49
C HIS A 64 -13.39 -1.83 9.70
N MET A 65 -14.68 -1.77 10.04
CA MET A 65 -15.52 -2.95 10.22
C MET A 65 -15.76 -3.69 8.90
N GLU A 66 -15.87 -2.96 7.79
CA GLU A 66 -16.03 -3.55 6.45
C GLU A 66 -14.82 -4.44 6.12
N CYS A 67 -13.60 -3.91 6.28
CA CYS A 67 -12.38 -4.67 6.02
C CYS A 67 -12.22 -5.86 6.96
N SER A 68 -12.45 -5.68 8.26
CA SER A 68 -12.38 -6.77 9.25
C SER A 68 -13.38 -7.89 8.95
N ALA A 69 -14.62 -7.54 8.57
CA ALA A 69 -15.64 -8.53 8.26
C ALA A 69 -15.36 -9.27 6.94
N MET A 70 -14.96 -8.54 5.89
CA MET A 70 -14.64 -9.13 4.58
C MET A 70 -13.41 -10.02 4.64
N SER A 71 -12.33 -9.59 5.29
CA SER A 71 -11.13 -10.40 5.43
C SER A 71 -11.41 -11.69 6.20
N THR A 72 -12.12 -11.61 7.32
CA THR A 72 -12.52 -12.79 8.09
C THR A 72 -13.40 -13.74 7.27
N ARG A 73 -14.34 -13.19 6.49
CA ARG A 73 -15.26 -13.99 5.68
C ARG A 73 -14.58 -14.75 4.55
N TYR A 74 -13.64 -14.11 3.85
CA TYR A 74 -13.07 -14.65 2.62
C TYR A 74 -11.68 -15.27 2.79
N LEU A 75 -10.90 -14.81 3.78
CA LEU A 75 -9.54 -15.26 4.01
C LEU A 75 -9.42 -16.09 5.31
N GLY A 76 -10.46 -16.09 6.15
CA GLY A 76 -10.45 -16.73 7.45
C GLY A 76 -10.06 -15.77 8.58
N GLU A 77 -10.12 -16.28 9.81
CA GLU A 77 -9.84 -15.49 11.01
C GLU A 77 -8.37 -15.04 11.11
N ARG A 78 -7.49 -15.73 10.41
CA ARG A 78 -6.07 -15.41 10.34
C ARG A 78 -5.54 -15.67 8.94
N PHE A 79 -4.98 -14.66 8.33
CA PHE A 79 -4.39 -14.70 6.99
C PHE A 79 -2.95 -14.16 7.00
N ASP A 80 -2.22 -14.32 5.89
CA ASP A 80 -0.78 -14.08 5.91
C ASP A 80 -0.43 -12.60 5.79
N ILE A 81 -0.93 -11.89 4.78
CA ILE A 81 -0.50 -10.52 4.47
C ILE A 81 -1.69 -9.60 4.35
N HIS A 82 -1.64 -8.46 5.08
CA HIS A 82 -2.52 -7.32 4.91
C HIS A 82 -1.69 -6.11 4.48
N GLY A 83 -2.06 -5.49 3.37
CA GLY A 83 -1.31 -4.39 2.78
C GLY A 83 -2.14 -3.13 2.57
N GLY A 84 -1.44 -2.00 2.54
CA GLY A 84 -2.06 -0.70 2.23
C GLY A 84 -1.05 0.42 2.17
N GLY A 85 -1.52 1.64 1.90
CA GLY A 85 -0.68 2.84 1.99
C GLY A 85 -0.30 3.15 3.45
N MET A 86 0.79 3.86 3.65
CA MET A 86 1.21 4.29 4.99
C MET A 86 0.18 5.17 5.70
N ASP A 87 -0.69 5.83 4.95
CA ASP A 87 -1.82 6.60 5.49
C ASP A 87 -2.90 5.73 6.12
N LEU A 88 -3.00 4.45 5.74
CA LEU A 88 -3.90 3.47 6.35
C LEU A 88 -3.33 2.85 7.64
N MET A 89 -2.02 2.91 7.87
CA MET A 89 -1.41 2.36 9.08
C MET A 89 -2.13 2.88 10.33
N PHE A 90 -2.41 4.18 10.37
CA PHE A 90 -3.20 4.82 11.39
C PHE A 90 -4.20 5.82 10.78
N PRO A 91 -5.49 5.78 11.16
CA PRO A 91 -6.09 4.89 12.17
C PRO A 91 -6.60 3.54 11.64
N HIS A 92 -6.67 3.32 10.31
CA HIS A 92 -7.45 2.25 9.69
C HIS A 92 -7.00 0.84 10.14
N HIS A 93 -5.76 0.46 9.86
CA HIS A 93 -5.23 -0.85 10.21
C HIS A 93 -5.11 -1.07 11.72
N GLU A 94 -4.80 -0.03 12.48
CA GLU A 94 -4.79 -0.09 13.93
C GLU A 94 -6.18 -0.40 14.49
N CYS A 95 -7.24 0.15 13.89
CA CYS A 95 -8.63 -0.13 14.23
C CYS A 95 -9.02 -1.57 13.84
N GLU A 96 -8.55 -2.09 12.72
CA GLU A 96 -8.79 -3.49 12.32
C GLU A 96 -8.13 -4.47 13.30
N ILE A 97 -6.89 -4.19 13.73
CA ILE A 97 -6.21 -4.97 14.78
C ILE A 97 -7.03 -4.96 16.07
N ALA A 98 -7.54 -3.80 16.46
CA ALA A 98 -8.36 -3.66 17.65
C ALA A 98 -9.66 -4.46 17.55
N GLN A 99 -10.33 -4.44 16.40
CA GLN A 99 -11.56 -5.19 16.14
C GLN A 99 -11.30 -6.70 16.18
N SER A 100 -10.31 -7.18 15.44
CA SER A 100 -9.99 -8.60 15.36
C SER A 100 -9.55 -9.16 16.70
N THR A 101 -8.68 -8.45 17.41
CA THR A 101 -8.21 -8.89 18.74
C THR A 101 -9.33 -8.87 19.76
N ALA A 102 -10.26 -7.89 19.69
CA ALA A 102 -11.40 -7.86 20.60
C ALA A 102 -12.42 -8.96 20.32
N ALA A 103 -12.62 -9.33 19.07
CA ALA A 103 -13.58 -10.36 18.64
C ALA A 103 -13.03 -11.77 18.73
N LEU A 104 -11.77 -11.99 18.32
CA LEU A 104 -11.17 -13.32 18.11
C LEU A 104 -10.07 -13.65 19.13
N GLY A 105 -9.55 -12.66 19.86
CA GLY A 105 -8.46 -12.84 20.82
C GLY A 105 -7.05 -12.76 20.20
N HIS A 106 -6.93 -12.56 18.89
CA HIS A 106 -5.66 -12.49 18.17
C HIS A 106 -5.72 -11.52 16.99
N ASP A 107 -4.57 -11.20 16.42
CA ASP A 107 -4.48 -10.41 15.18
C ASP A 107 -4.98 -11.22 13.98
N SER A 108 -5.62 -10.54 13.04
CA SER A 108 -6.12 -11.15 11.81
C SER A 108 -5.00 -11.42 10.79
N ALA A 109 -3.97 -10.59 10.72
CA ALA A 109 -2.87 -10.74 9.77
C ALA A 109 -1.55 -11.07 10.46
N ARG A 110 -0.71 -11.89 9.80
CA ARG A 110 0.65 -12.21 10.26
C ARG A 110 1.61 -11.09 9.95
N TYR A 111 1.49 -10.50 8.75
CA TYR A 111 2.35 -9.43 8.25
C TYR A 111 1.52 -8.25 7.79
N TRP A 112 1.94 -7.06 8.19
CA TRP A 112 1.37 -5.79 7.76
C TRP A 112 2.38 -5.11 6.85
N VAL A 113 2.00 -4.87 5.59
CA VAL A 113 2.88 -4.28 4.58
C VAL A 113 2.34 -2.91 4.17
N HIS A 114 3.17 -1.87 4.32
CA HIS A 114 2.76 -0.51 4.00
C HIS A 114 3.69 0.09 2.94
N ASN A 115 3.11 0.43 1.79
CA ASN A 115 3.82 1.20 0.77
C ASN A 115 3.66 2.71 1.03
N ASN A 116 4.66 3.47 0.60
CA ASN A 116 4.61 4.91 0.70
C ASN A 116 3.78 5.53 -0.43
N MET A 117 3.59 6.85 -0.37
CA MET A 117 2.75 7.58 -1.31
C MET A 117 3.46 7.83 -2.64
N ILE A 118 2.64 8.08 -3.66
CA ILE A 118 3.10 8.57 -4.96
C ILE A 118 3.03 10.10 -4.95
N THR A 119 4.08 10.73 -5.45
CA THR A 119 4.13 12.17 -5.71
C THR A 119 4.27 12.45 -7.20
N ILE A 120 3.92 13.63 -7.61
CA ILE A 120 4.09 14.14 -8.98
C ILE A 120 4.94 15.41 -8.88
N ASN A 121 6.16 15.35 -9.39
CA ASN A 121 7.12 16.44 -9.27
C ASN A 121 7.28 16.96 -7.83
N GLY A 122 7.42 16.04 -6.88
CA GLY A 122 7.57 16.31 -5.46
C GLY A 122 6.29 16.68 -4.71
N GLN A 123 5.14 16.83 -5.39
CA GLN A 123 3.85 17.12 -4.75
C GLN A 123 2.99 15.88 -4.61
N LYS A 124 2.31 15.74 -3.48
CA LYS A 124 1.35 14.64 -3.28
C LYS A 124 0.36 14.58 -4.45
N MET A 125 0.18 13.39 -5.04
CA MET A 125 -0.84 13.17 -6.04
C MET A 125 -2.23 13.21 -5.42
N GLY A 126 -3.14 13.98 -5.99
CA GLY A 126 -4.51 14.10 -5.50
C GLY A 126 -5.46 14.76 -6.48
N LYS A 127 -6.71 14.28 -6.53
CA LYS A 127 -7.75 14.82 -7.42
C LYS A 127 -8.00 16.32 -7.17
N SER A 128 -8.03 16.73 -5.91
CA SER A 128 -8.23 18.14 -5.51
C SER A 128 -7.08 19.06 -5.91
N LEU A 129 -5.89 18.50 -6.17
CA LEU A 129 -4.71 19.25 -6.63
C LEU A 129 -4.59 19.31 -8.16
N GLY A 130 -5.49 18.64 -8.88
CA GLY A 130 -5.47 18.63 -10.35
C GLY A 130 -4.25 17.95 -10.97
N ASN A 131 -3.50 17.17 -10.18
CA ASN A 131 -2.31 16.43 -10.60
C ASN A 131 -2.49 14.90 -10.54
N PHE A 132 -3.74 14.43 -10.41
CA PHE A 132 -4.04 13.03 -10.41
C PHE A 132 -3.96 12.47 -11.84
N ILE A 133 -3.11 11.48 -12.06
CA ILE A 133 -2.92 10.82 -13.36
C ILE A 133 -3.44 9.39 -13.24
N THR A 134 -4.35 9.01 -14.12
CA THR A 134 -4.87 7.65 -14.21
C THR A 134 -3.90 6.74 -14.96
N LEU A 135 -4.04 5.42 -14.81
CA LEU A 135 -3.26 4.46 -15.61
C LEU A 135 -3.56 4.59 -17.11
N GLU A 136 -4.80 4.84 -17.47
CA GLU A 136 -5.18 5.09 -18.87
C GLU A 136 -4.45 6.29 -19.46
N GLU A 137 -4.41 7.41 -18.73
CA GLU A 137 -3.67 8.61 -19.16
C GLU A 137 -2.16 8.34 -19.25
N LEU A 138 -1.58 7.53 -18.35
CA LEU A 138 -0.18 7.12 -18.45
C LEU A 138 0.09 6.32 -19.73
N PHE A 139 -0.83 5.40 -20.09
CA PHE A 139 -0.66 4.53 -21.25
C PHE A 139 -0.97 5.23 -22.57
N THR A 140 -1.84 6.23 -22.57
CA THR A 140 -2.21 7.01 -23.78
C THR A 140 -1.40 8.29 -23.93
N GLY A 141 -0.75 8.77 -22.85
CA GLY A 141 -0.06 10.05 -22.84
C GLY A 141 -0.99 11.27 -22.86
N SER A 142 -2.28 11.09 -22.53
CA SER A 142 -3.30 12.13 -22.69
C SER A 142 -3.32 13.17 -21.57
N HIS A 143 -2.57 12.99 -20.48
CA HIS A 143 -2.54 13.95 -19.39
C HIS A 143 -1.54 15.07 -19.61
N LYS A 144 -1.91 16.32 -19.28
CA LYS A 144 -1.09 17.54 -19.48
C LYS A 144 0.31 17.53 -18.83
N LEU A 145 0.50 16.73 -17.79
CA LEU A 145 1.78 16.58 -17.09
C LEU A 145 2.68 15.52 -17.68
N LEU A 146 2.21 14.76 -18.68
CA LEU A 146 2.98 13.72 -19.36
C LEU A 146 3.56 14.25 -20.66
N ALA A 147 4.83 13.98 -20.91
CA ALA A 147 5.50 14.30 -22.17
C ALA A 147 5.17 13.31 -23.30
N GLN A 148 4.79 12.09 -22.95
CA GLN A 148 4.50 11.01 -23.89
C GLN A 148 3.66 9.90 -23.23
N ALA A 149 3.20 8.94 -24.03
CA ALA A 149 2.64 7.67 -23.56
C ALA A 149 3.76 6.74 -23.05
N TYR A 150 3.45 5.97 -22.03
CA TYR A 150 4.35 4.95 -21.47
C TYR A 150 3.73 3.57 -21.51
N SER A 151 4.52 2.55 -21.82
CA SER A 151 4.02 1.17 -21.79
C SER A 151 3.71 0.73 -20.34
N PRO A 152 2.74 -0.18 -20.13
CA PRO A 152 2.48 -0.75 -18.80
C PRO A 152 3.73 -1.35 -18.16
N MET A 153 4.63 -1.95 -18.96
CA MET A 153 5.89 -2.52 -18.46
C MET A 153 6.88 -1.44 -18.04
N THR A 154 6.92 -0.29 -18.71
CA THR A 154 7.73 0.86 -18.29
C THR A 154 7.28 1.36 -16.91
N ILE A 155 5.97 1.52 -16.71
CA ILE A 155 5.42 1.95 -15.41
C ILE A 155 5.72 0.91 -14.32
N ARG A 156 5.53 -0.38 -14.61
CA ARG A 156 5.87 -1.46 -13.68
C ARG A 156 7.36 -1.45 -13.30
N PHE A 157 8.23 -1.33 -14.29
CA PHE A 157 9.67 -1.27 -14.07
C PHE A 157 10.07 -0.05 -13.25
N PHE A 158 9.49 1.13 -13.55
CA PHE A 158 9.66 2.34 -12.76
C PHE A 158 9.30 2.14 -11.29
N VAL A 159 8.13 1.55 -11.00
CA VAL A 159 7.70 1.27 -9.62
C VAL A 159 8.68 0.32 -8.92
N LEU A 160 9.16 -0.72 -9.60
CA LEU A 160 10.09 -1.70 -9.03
C LEU A 160 11.51 -1.16 -8.79
N GLN A 161 11.88 -0.04 -9.41
CA GLN A 161 13.16 0.63 -9.16
C GLN A 161 13.21 1.38 -7.84
N ALA A 162 12.08 1.55 -7.15
CA ALA A 162 12.00 2.14 -5.82
C ALA A 162 11.69 1.07 -4.77
N GLN A 163 12.28 1.20 -3.59
CA GLN A 163 11.88 0.38 -2.44
C GLN A 163 10.48 0.82 -2.01
N TYR A 164 9.56 -0.12 -1.81
CA TYR A 164 8.12 0.15 -1.64
C TYR A 164 7.78 1.07 -0.45
N ARG A 165 8.66 1.16 0.56
CA ARG A 165 8.50 2.09 1.70
C ARG A 165 8.93 3.52 1.37
N SER A 166 9.64 3.73 0.25
CA SER A 166 10.08 5.05 -0.19
C SER A 166 9.00 5.76 -0.96
N THR A 167 8.96 7.09 -0.87
CA THR A 167 8.11 7.90 -1.73
C THR A 167 8.51 7.70 -3.19
N LEU A 168 7.55 7.44 -4.05
CA LEU A 168 7.74 7.28 -5.48
C LEU A 168 7.33 8.57 -6.18
N ASP A 169 8.30 9.30 -6.76
CA ASP A 169 8.04 10.55 -7.46
C ASP A 169 7.93 10.32 -8.97
N PHE A 170 6.73 10.57 -9.52
CA PHE A 170 6.48 10.54 -10.95
C PHE A 170 6.91 11.87 -11.57
N SER A 171 7.95 11.82 -12.41
CA SER A 171 8.34 12.91 -13.30
C SER A 171 8.60 12.34 -14.69
N ASN A 172 8.53 13.20 -15.72
CA ASN A 172 8.81 12.77 -17.09
C ASN A 172 10.24 12.22 -17.23
N GLU A 173 11.19 12.88 -16.58
CA GLU A 173 12.61 12.48 -16.58
C GLU A 173 12.78 11.10 -15.99
N ALA A 174 12.13 10.82 -14.85
CA ALA A 174 12.21 9.52 -14.17
C ALA A 174 11.54 8.40 -15.00
N LEU A 175 10.39 8.69 -15.61
CA LEU A 175 9.69 7.72 -16.47
C LEU A 175 10.47 7.41 -17.74
N GLN A 176 11.05 8.42 -18.39
CA GLN A 176 11.91 8.22 -19.56
C GLN A 176 13.21 7.49 -19.22
N ALA A 177 13.78 7.74 -18.05
CA ALA A 177 14.93 7.00 -17.56
C ALA A 177 14.59 5.52 -17.32
N ALA A 178 13.43 5.24 -16.73
CA ALA A 178 12.93 3.88 -16.53
C ALA A 178 12.67 3.16 -17.87
N GLU A 179 12.10 3.83 -18.85
CA GLU A 179 11.89 3.28 -20.20
C GLU A 179 13.21 2.86 -20.84
N LYS A 180 14.22 3.75 -20.82
CA LYS A 180 15.56 3.42 -21.33
C LYS A 180 16.23 2.28 -20.56
N GLY A 181 16.04 2.24 -19.23
CA GLY A 181 16.54 1.16 -18.39
C GLY A 181 15.94 -0.18 -18.72
N LEU A 182 14.60 -0.22 -18.89
CA LEU A 182 13.89 -1.43 -19.31
C LEU A 182 14.34 -1.91 -20.70
N ASP A 183 14.42 -0.99 -21.68
CA ASP A 183 14.88 -1.32 -23.03
C ASP A 183 16.30 -1.91 -23.02
N ARG A 184 17.20 -1.34 -22.22
CA ARG A 184 18.55 -1.86 -22.05
C ARG A 184 18.55 -3.27 -21.45
N LEU A 185 17.75 -3.51 -20.42
CA LEU A 185 17.64 -4.83 -19.79
C LEU A 185 17.09 -5.86 -20.79
N MET A 186 16.04 -5.52 -21.52
CA MET A 186 15.43 -6.42 -22.51
C MET A 186 16.38 -6.73 -23.66
N LYS A 187 17.16 -5.77 -24.14
CA LYS A 187 18.23 -6.01 -25.12
C LYS A 187 19.32 -6.95 -24.59
N GLY A 188 19.64 -6.85 -23.31
CA GLY A 188 20.54 -7.80 -22.64
C GLY A 188 19.99 -9.22 -22.67
N VAL A 189 18.71 -9.40 -22.32
CA VAL A 189 18.03 -10.71 -22.37
C VAL A 189 18.01 -11.28 -23.79
N GLU A 190 17.68 -10.45 -24.80
CA GLU A 190 17.72 -10.88 -26.20
C GLU A 190 19.14 -11.29 -26.65
N ALA A 191 20.17 -10.56 -26.22
CA ALA A 191 21.55 -10.89 -26.54
C ALA A 191 21.95 -12.23 -25.92
N LEU A 192 21.55 -12.51 -24.67
CA LEU A 192 21.76 -13.82 -24.05
C LEU A 192 21.17 -14.98 -24.85
N GLY A 193 19.96 -14.80 -25.39
CA GLY A 193 19.32 -15.82 -26.24
C GLY A 193 20.05 -16.13 -27.56
N ARG A 194 21.00 -15.28 -27.98
CA ARG A 194 21.82 -15.45 -29.19
C ARG A 194 23.19 -16.04 -28.91
N ILE A 195 23.60 -16.11 -27.65
CA ILE A 195 24.91 -16.66 -27.25
C ILE A 195 24.85 -18.18 -27.35
N LYS A 196 25.84 -18.78 -27.98
CA LYS A 196 25.99 -20.24 -27.98
C LYS A 196 26.54 -20.69 -26.62
N PRO A 197 25.97 -21.78 -26.06
CA PRO A 197 26.51 -22.34 -24.82
C PRO A 197 28.01 -22.70 -24.99
N ALA A 198 28.80 -22.41 -24.00
CA ALA A 198 30.19 -22.85 -23.91
C ALA A 198 30.27 -24.14 -23.07
N ASP A 199 31.27 -24.98 -23.33
CA ASP A 199 31.51 -26.21 -22.54
C ASP A 199 31.85 -25.90 -21.07
N VAL A 200 32.43 -24.71 -20.82
CA VAL A 200 32.76 -24.23 -19.49
C VAL A 200 32.20 -22.83 -19.32
N SER A 201 31.39 -22.64 -18.31
CA SER A 201 30.89 -21.31 -17.93
C SER A 201 31.87 -20.65 -16.94
N THR A 202 32.17 -19.38 -17.19
CA THR A 202 32.90 -18.53 -16.24
C THR A 202 31.97 -17.77 -15.30
N VAL A 203 30.65 -17.85 -15.54
CA VAL A 203 29.63 -17.23 -14.74
C VAL A 203 28.82 -18.32 -14.04
N ASP A 204 28.65 -18.20 -12.74
CA ASP A 204 27.79 -19.08 -11.96
C ASP A 204 26.36 -18.46 -11.85
N PRO A 205 25.34 -19.01 -12.53
CA PRO A 205 23.98 -18.53 -12.39
C PRO A 205 23.43 -18.61 -10.96
N ALA A 206 23.93 -19.55 -10.14
CA ALA A 206 23.49 -19.71 -8.76
C ALA A 206 23.93 -18.52 -7.87
N GLU A 207 25.09 -17.91 -8.18
CA GLU A 207 25.53 -16.69 -7.48
C GLU A 207 24.56 -15.51 -7.76
N LEU A 208 24.16 -15.33 -9.02
CA LEU A 208 23.17 -14.30 -9.38
C LEU A 208 21.82 -14.55 -8.71
N GLU A 209 21.34 -15.79 -8.76
CA GLU A 209 20.10 -16.18 -8.08
C GLU A 209 20.19 -15.92 -6.57
N GLY A 210 21.32 -16.27 -5.94
CA GLY A 210 21.59 -16.04 -4.53
C GLY A 210 21.52 -14.56 -4.17
N ARG A 211 22.13 -13.68 -4.97
CA ARG A 211 22.04 -12.21 -4.78
C ARG A 211 20.62 -11.68 -4.92
N CYS A 212 19.88 -12.16 -5.92
CA CYS A 212 18.49 -11.76 -6.12
C CYS A 212 17.61 -12.21 -4.95
N ARG A 213 17.78 -13.45 -4.48
CA ARG A 213 17.05 -13.98 -3.30
C ARG A 213 17.37 -13.17 -2.04
N ALA A 214 18.65 -12.93 -1.76
CA ALA A 214 19.05 -12.14 -0.60
C ALA A 214 18.45 -10.73 -0.62
N ALA A 215 18.36 -10.09 -1.78
CA ALA A 215 17.71 -8.79 -1.92
C ALA A 215 16.20 -8.87 -1.69
N MET A 216 15.54 -9.93 -2.16
CA MET A 216 14.10 -10.11 -1.91
C MET A 216 13.80 -10.47 -0.46
N ASP A 217 14.68 -11.21 0.21
CA ASP A 217 14.58 -11.56 1.64
C ASP A 217 14.85 -10.33 2.53
N ASP A 218 15.56 -9.32 2.02
CA ASP A 218 15.76 -8.02 2.66
C ASP A 218 14.60 -7.05 2.33
N ASP A 219 13.45 -7.35 2.92
CA ASP A 219 12.25 -6.50 2.84
C ASP A 219 11.80 -6.18 1.40
N LEU A 220 11.80 -7.19 0.52
CA LEU A 220 11.36 -7.10 -0.87
C LEU A 220 12.11 -6.00 -1.66
N ASN A 221 13.44 -5.94 -1.51
CA ASN A 221 14.29 -4.90 -2.08
C ASN A 221 14.46 -5.08 -3.61
N SER A 222 13.40 -4.81 -4.35
CA SER A 222 13.38 -4.93 -5.81
C SER A 222 14.42 -4.05 -6.54
N PRO A 223 14.79 -2.82 -6.07
CA PRO A 223 15.89 -2.07 -6.66
C PRO A 223 17.20 -2.82 -6.69
N MET A 224 17.52 -3.54 -5.61
CA MET A 224 18.75 -4.34 -5.53
C MET A 224 18.70 -5.56 -6.45
N VAL A 225 17.53 -6.17 -6.65
CA VAL A 225 17.36 -7.23 -7.66
C VAL A 225 17.64 -6.69 -9.06
N ILE A 226 17.03 -5.56 -9.43
CA ILE A 226 17.24 -4.92 -10.74
C ILE A 226 18.72 -4.53 -10.94
N SER A 227 19.38 -4.08 -9.88
CA SER A 227 20.81 -3.74 -9.94
C SER A 227 21.73 -4.97 -10.09
N ALA A 228 21.27 -6.16 -9.67
CA ALA A 228 22.03 -7.40 -9.79
C ALA A 228 21.94 -8.01 -11.19
N LEU A 229 20.84 -7.74 -11.91
CA LEU A 229 20.61 -8.17 -13.29
C LEU A 229 21.42 -7.35 -14.31
#